data_1adfd71556c5913e55532d720d4b1336
#
_entry.id   1adfd71556c5913e55532d720d4b1336
#
_cell.length_a   1.000
_cell.length_b   1.000
_cell.length_c   1.000
_cell.angle_alpha   90.00
_cell.angle_beta   90.00
_cell.angle_gamma   90.00
#
_symmetry.space_group_name_H-M   'P 1'
#
loop_
_entity.id
_entity.type
_entity.pdbx_description
1 polymer ?
#
loop_
_entity_poly.entity_id
_entity_poly.type
_entity_poly.pdbx_seq_one_letter_code
_entity_poly.pdbx_strand_id
1 'polypeptide(L)'
;METDNKDTYTLFINACVKKGSRTKRLADCFLSKLDGPVVETRLHETSFPLADEAFLNRRDSLIAKGDFNNPLFYLARQFAQADEIVVAAPYWDLSFPAALKQYFEQINVTGITFRYTAEGTPVGLCRAKRLTYVMTCGGTFVPEDYGFGYVKTLAQSFYGISDVRLIKAVGLDIDDADTEAILRKAEDQIRDNY
;
A
#
# COMPACT_ATOMS: atom_id res chain seq x y z
N MET A 1 1.51 -11.99 -33.56
CA MET A 1 1.61 -12.01 -32.08
C MET A 1 1.73 -10.56 -31.65
N GLU A 2 0.61 -9.91 -31.38
CA GLU A 2 0.61 -8.58 -30.76
C GLU A 2 1.11 -8.76 -29.33
N THR A 3 2.26 -8.20 -29.04
CA THR A 3 2.72 -8.05 -27.66
C THR A 3 1.78 -7.05 -26.99
N ASP A 4 0.89 -7.55 -26.15
CA ASP A 4 0.10 -6.75 -25.22
C ASP A 4 1.09 -5.90 -24.38
N ASN A 5 1.34 -4.69 -24.87
CA ASN A 5 2.13 -3.69 -24.15
C ASN A 5 1.27 -3.17 -23.00
N LYS A 6 1.05 -4.02 -22.00
CA LYS A 6 0.44 -3.57 -20.73
C LYS A 6 1.39 -2.57 -20.13
N ASP A 7 0.98 -1.32 -20.04
CA ASP A 7 1.76 -0.26 -19.40
C ASP A 7 2.23 -0.73 -18.02
N THR A 8 3.54 -0.88 -17.88
CA THR A 8 4.17 -1.22 -16.60
C THR A 8 4.21 0.02 -15.74
N TYR A 9 3.85 -0.09 -14.46
CA TYR A 9 3.91 1.04 -13.53
C TYR A 9 4.09 0.63 -12.08
N THR A 10 4.68 1.53 -11.31
CA THR A 10 4.68 1.48 -9.85
C THR A 10 3.43 2.18 -9.32
N LEU A 11 2.64 1.50 -8.49
CA LEU A 11 1.54 2.13 -7.75
C LEU A 11 2.05 2.68 -6.43
N PHE A 12 1.96 4.00 -6.27
CA PHE A 12 2.30 4.69 -5.03
C PHE A 12 1.04 5.02 -4.23
N ILE A 13 0.82 4.31 -3.13
CA ILE A 13 -0.31 4.49 -2.20
C ILE A 13 0.16 5.45 -1.09
N ASN A 14 -0.31 6.70 -1.15
CA ASN A 14 0.11 7.76 -0.26
C ASN A 14 -0.95 8.03 0.83
N ALA A 15 -0.69 7.56 2.06
CA ALA A 15 -1.52 7.82 3.23
C ALA A 15 -1.03 9.03 4.06
N CYS A 16 -0.08 9.82 3.55
CA CYS A 16 0.44 11.00 4.23
C CYS A 16 -0.48 12.19 4.01
N VAL A 17 -0.90 12.85 5.08
CA VAL A 17 -1.85 13.99 5.03
C VAL A 17 -1.18 15.37 5.15
N LYS A 18 0.03 15.44 5.73
CA LYS A 18 0.74 16.71 5.95
C LYS A 18 1.61 17.05 4.75
N LYS A 19 1.62 18.32 4.30
CA LYS A 19 2.51 18.81 3.23
C LYS A 19 4.00 18.53 3.51
N GLY A 20 4.44 18.67 4.75
CA GLY A 20 5.82 18.39 5.19
C GLY A 20 5.98 16.99 5.79
N SER A 21 5.27 15.98 5.27
CA SER A 21 5.35 14.62 5.82
C SER A 21 6.76 14.01 5.70
N ARG A 22 7.32 13.65 6.84
CA ARG A 22 8.62 12.95 6.91
C ARG A 22 8.54 11.56 6.23
N THR A 23 7.41 10.89 6.36
CA THR A 23 7.16 9.60 5.68
C THR A 23 7.18 9.77 4.16
N LYS A 24 6.51 10.83 3.66
CA LYS A 24 6.49 11.11 2.22
C LYS A 24 7.89 11.45 1.71
N ARG A 25 8.69 12.21 2.46
CA ARG A 25 10.08 12.52 2.11
C ARG A 25 10.91 11.25 1.88
N LEU A 26 10.80 10.25 2.76
CA LEU A 26 11.48 8.96 2.58
C LEU A 26 10.93 8.18 1.39
N ALA A 27 9.61 8.20 1.20
CA ALA A 27 8.99 7.56 0.04
C ALA A 27 9.43 8.20 -1.27
N ASP A 28 9.52 9.53 -1.36
CA ASP A 28 10.01 10.25 -2.53
C ASP A 28 11.48 9.89 -2.83
N CYS A 29 12.32 9.77 -1.80
CA CYS A 29 13.69 9.31 -1.93
C CYS A 29 13.75 7.89 -2.52
N PHE A 30 12.91 6.96 -2.05
CA PHE A 30 12.83 5.61 -2.59
C PHE A 30 12.29 5.59 -4.03
N LEU A 31 11.19 6.29 -4.29
CA LEU A 31 10.57 6.37 -5.62
C LEU A 31 11.52 6.91 -6.67
N SER A 32 12.42 7.83 -6.30
CA SER A 32 13.44 8.37 -7.21
C SER A 32 14.48 7.34 -7.68
N LYS A 33 14.52 6.15 -7.08
CA LYS A 33 15.40 5.03 -7.45
C LYS A 33 14.71 4.03 -8.37
N LEU A 34 13.41 4.13 -8.52
CA LEU A 34 12.65 3.22 -9.37
C LEU A 34 12.59 3.75 -10.80
N ASP A 35 12.69 2.84 -11.74
CA ASP A 35 12.50 3.13 -13.16
C ASP A 35 11.02 3.06 -13.54
N GLY A 36 10.64 3.82 -14.57
CA GLY A 36 9.32 3.79 -15.16
C GLY A 36 8.29 4.72 -14.49
N PRO A 37 7.05 4.68 -14.98
CA PRO A 37 5.99 5.56 -14.52
C PRO A 37 5.51 5.22 -13.11
N VAL A 38 5.27 6.26 -12.31
CA VAL A 38 4.66 6.15 -10.98
C VAL A 38 3.25 6.72 -11.02
N VAL A 39 2.28 5.91 -10.62
CA VAL A 39 0.88 6.32 -10.47
C VAL A 39 0.59 6.50 -9.00
N GLU A 40 0.35 7.72 -8.56
CA GLU A 40 0.08 8.04 -7.16
C GLU A 40 -1.43 8.01 -6.86
N THR A 41 -1.82 7.28 -5.81
CA THR A 41 -3.15 7.34 -5.18
C THR A 41 -3.03 8.01 -3.83
N ARG A 42 -3.53 9.26 -3.72
CA ARG A 42 -3.53 10.05 -2.48
C ARG A 42 -4.77 9.76 -1.68
N LEU A 43 -4.61 9.06 -0.57
CA LEU A 43 -5.77 8.56 0.19
C LEU A 43 -6.56 9.68 0.87
N HIS A 44 -5.94 10.80 1.21
CA HIS A 44 -6.63 11.96 1.79
C HIS A 44 -7.46 12.79 0.77
N GLU A 45 -7.22 12.56 -0.52
CA GLU A 45 -8.00 13.14 -1.63
C GLU A 45 -9.01 12.12 -2.19
N THR A 46 -8.95 10.85 -1.74
CA THR A 46 -9.82 9.78 -2.22
C THR A 46 -11.10 9.74 -1.38
N SER A 47 -12.25 9.83 -2.05
CA SER A 47 -13.54 9.60 -1.40
C SER A 47 -13.85 8.11 -1.39
N PHE A 48 -13.90 7.53 -0.19
CA PHE A 48 -14.32 6.14 -0.02
C PHE A 48 -15.82 6.08 0.25
N PRO A 49 -16.57 5.16 -0.39
CA PRO A 49 -17.96 4.94 -0.04
C PRO A 49 -18.07 4.41 1.39
N LEU A 50 -19.18 4.75 2.05
CA LEU A 50 -19.50 4.14 3.33
C LEU A 50 -19.74 2.63 3.12
N ALA A 51 -19.04 1.81 3.90
CA ALA A 51 -19.21 0.35 3.86
C ALA A 51 -20.47 -0.06 4.65
N ASP A 52 -21.65 0.34 4.16
CA ASP A 52 -22.96 -0.04 4.67
C ASP A 52 -23.52 -1.28 3.93
N GLU A 53 -24.69 -1.73 4.36
CA GLU A 53 -25.35 -2.89 3.76
C GLU A 53 -25.66 -2.67 2.27
N ALA A 54 -26.08 -1.48 1.88
CA ALA A 54 -26.40 -1.17 0.49
C ALA A 54 -25.16 -1.26 -0.41
N PHE A 55 -24.01 -0.73 0.07
CA PHE A 55 -22.73 -0.85 -0.62
C PHE A 55 -22.29 -2.31 -0.76
N LEU A 56 -22.36 -3.08 0.33
CA LEU A 56 -21.96 -4.49 0.33
C LEU A 56 -22.83 -5.32 -0.63
N ASN A 57 -24.15 -5.17 -0.58
CA ASN A 57 -25.07 -5.86 -1.47
C ASN A 57 -24.82 -5.52 -2.95
N ARG A 58 -24.54 -4.25 -3.26
CA ARG A 58 -24.17 -3.82 -4.61
C ARG A 58 -22.87 -4.47 -5.06
N ARG A 59 -21.83 -4.44 -4.22
CA ARG A 59 -20.52 -5.04 -4.50
C ARG A 59 -20.67 -6.54 -4.78
N ASP A 60 -21.36 -7.25 -3.93
CA ASP A 60 -21.55 -8.69 -4.03
C ASP A 60 -22.35 -9.07 -5.30
N SER A 61 -23.38 -8.27 -5.65
CA SER A 61 -24.12 -8.45 -6.90
C SER A 61 -23.23 -8.28 -8.14
N LEU A 62 -22.32 -7.31 -8.14
CA LEU A 62 -21.38 -7.10 -9.24
C LEU A 62 -20.36 -8.23 -9.35
N ILE A 63 -19.85 -8.72 -8.22
CA ILE A 63 -18.93 -9.88 -8.17
C ILE A 63 -19.64 -11.13 -8.71
N ALA A 64 -20.87 -11.40 -8.27
CA ALA A 64 -21.64 -12.56 -8.72
C ALA A 64 -21.92 -12.54 -10.22
N LYS A 65 -22.05 -11.35 -10.83
CA LYS A 65 -22.22 -11.18 -12.28
C LYS A 65 -20.91 -11.20 -13.06
N GLY A 66 -19.76 -11.21 -12.39
CA GLY A 66 -18.45 -11.06 -13.02
C GLY A 66 -18.21 -9.67 -13.65
N ASP A 67 -18.97 -8.65 -13.23
CA ASP A 67 -18.82 -7.28 -13.73
C ASP A 67 -17.64 -6.56 -13.06
N PHE A 68 -16.46 -7.10 -13.25
CA PHE A 68 -15.21 -6.57 -12.67
C PHE A 68 -14.73 -5.28 -13.33
N ASN A 69 -15.30 -4.86 -14.46
CA ASN A 69 -15.00 -3.60 -15.11
C ASN A 69 -15.75 -2.41 -14.50
N ASN A 70 -16.72 -2.66 -13.62
CA ASN A 70 -17.49 -1.62 -12.97
C ASN A 70 -16.55 -0.59 -12.28
N PRO A 71 -16.87 0.72 -12.36
CA PRO A 71 -16.08 1.78 -11.69
C PRO A 71 -15.89 1.56 -10.20
N LEU A 72 -16.81 0.85 -9.52
CA LEU A 72 -16.68 0.50 -8.10
C LEU A 72 -15.37 -0.24 -7.80
N PHE A 73 -14.85 -1.02 -8.73
CA PHE A 73 -13.64 -1.82 -8.58
C PHE A 73 -12.38 -1.16 -9.16
N TYR A 74 -12.42 0.15 -9.45
CA TYR A 74 -11.28 0.85 -10.05
C TYR A 74 -9.99 0.69 -9.23
N LEU A 75 -10.06 0.95 -7.91
CA LEU A 75 -8.89 0.83 -7.02
C LEU A 75 -8.37 -0.61 -6.94
N ALA A 76 -9.25 -1.60 -6.90
CA ALA A 76 -8.86 -3.00 -6.87
C ALA A 76 -8.14 -3.42 -8.17
N ARG A 77 -8.66 -2.99 -9.33
CA ARG A 77 -8.00 -3.27 -10.62
C ARG A 77 -6.65 -2.56 -10.73
N GLN A 78 -6.58 -1.28 -10.33
CA GLN A 78 -5.34 -0.52 -10.31
C GLN A 78 -4.28 -1.23 -9.45
N PHE A 79 -4.65 -1.68 -8.25
CA PHE A 79 -3.76 -2.43 -7.36
C PHE A 79 -3.31 -3.76 -7.98
N ALA A 80 -4.25 -4.54 -8.51
CA ALA A 80 -3.96 -5.86 -9.07
C ALA A 80 -3.08 -5.81 -10.33
N GLN A 81 -3.11 -4.70 -11.08
CA GLN A 81 -2.39 -4.53 -12.35
C GLN A 81 -1.02 -3.86 -12.19
N ALA A 82 -0.70 -3.30 -11.03
CA ALA A 82 0.60 -2.70 -10.77
C ALA A 82 1.73 -3.74 -10.79
N ASP A 83 2.93 -3.34 -11.25
CA ASP A 83 4.12 -4.21 -11.27
C ASP A 83 4.89 -4.16 -9.97
N GLU A 84 4.88 -3.00 -9.33
CA GLU A 84 5.45 -2.77 -8.00
C GLU A 84 4.50 -1.88 -7.19
N ILE A 85 4.49 -2.06 -5.87
CA ILE A 85 3.63 -1.30 -4.96
C ILE A 85 4.49 -0.63 -3.90
N VAL A 86 4.29 0.67 -3.72
CA VAL A 86 4.90 1.46 -2.65
C VAL A 86 3.78 2.03 -1.78
N VAL A 87 3.84 1.78 -0.48
CA VAL A 87 2.90 2.32 0.50
C VAL A 87 3.64 3.27 1.43
N ALA A 88 3.26 4.53 1.47
CA ALA A 88 3.76 5.49 2.46
C ALA A 88 2.68 5.77 3.50
N ALA A 89 2.93 5.35 4.74
CA ALA A 89 2.00 5.54 5.84
C ALA A 89 2.73 5.95 7.12
N PRO A 90 2.44 7.11 7.72
CA PRO A 90 2.97 7.45 9.03
C PRO A 90 2.44 6.45 10.07
N TYR A 91 3.28 6.15 11.06
CA TYR A 91 2.90 5.25 12.14
C TYR A 91 2.08 6.01 13.19
N TRP A 92 0.79 5.69 13.28
CA TRP A 92 -0.16 6.28 14.21
C TRP A 92 -0.83 5.18 15.03
N ASP A 93 -0.88 5.35 16.34
CA ASP A 93 -1.64 4.52 17.27
C ASP A 93 -1.38 3.01 17.08
N LEU A 94 -0.12 2.63 17.03
CA LEU A 94 0.38 1.26 16.76
C LEU A 94 0.06 0.75 15.32
N SER A 95 -0.44 1.61 14.42
CA SER A 95 -0.89 1.21 13.09
C SER A 95 -0.56 2.29 12.05
N PHE A 96 -1.48 2.56 11.17
CA PHE A 96 -1.43 3.51 10.07
C PHE A 96 -2.72 4.33 10.00
N PRO A 97 -2.79 5.44 9.24
CA PRO A 97 -4.00 6.24 9.09
C PRO A 97 -5.20 5.42 8.64
N ALA A 98 -6.39 5.70 9.19
CA ALA A 98 -7.64 4.99 8.90
C ALA A 98 -7.96 4.92 7.39
N ALA A 99 -7.58 5.95 6.62
CA ALA A 99 -7.75 5.96 5.17
C ALA A 99 -7.04 4.79 4.46
N LEU A 100 -5.89 4.32 4.99
CA LEU A 100 -5.22 3.14 4.44
C LEU A 100 -6.01 1.85 4.73
N LYS A 101 -6.66 1.76 5.90
CA LYS A 101 -7.55 0.62 6.20
C LYS A 101 -8.76 0.61 5.26
N GLN A 102 -9.38 1.78 5.05
CA GLN A 102 -10.47 1.92 4.07
C GLN A 102 -10.01 1.54 2.66
N TYR A 103 -8.83 1.96 2.25
CA TYR A 103 -8.26 1.56 0.96
C TYR A 103 -8.17 0.03 0.82
N PHE A 104 -7.64 -0.67 1.84
CA PHE A 104 -7.58 -2.14 1.82
C PHE A 104 -8.96 -2.77 1.73
N GLU A 105 -9.97 -2.21 2.38
CA GLU A 105 -11.36 -2.69 2.28
C GLU A 105 -11.93 -2.54 0.87
N GLN A 106 -11.53 -1.49 0.14
CA GLN A 106 -11.95 -1.28 -1.24
C GLN A 106 -11.26 -2.22 -2.23
N ILE A 107 -9.98 -2.54 -1.99
CA ILE A 107 -9.22 -3.38 -2.92
C ILE A 107 -9.35 -4.87 -2.63
N ASN A 108 -9.80 -5.28 -1.45
CA ASN A 108 -10.04 -6.68 -1.12
C ASN A 108 -11.29 -7.21 -1.84
N VAL A 109 -11.13 -7.54 -3.13
CA VAL A 109 -12.21 -7.99 -4.00
C VAL A 109 -11.88 -9.38 -4.55
N THR A 110 -12.73 -10.35 -4.19
CA THR A 110 -12.64 -11.72 -4.72
C THR A 110 -12.83 -11.71 -6.24
N GLY A 111 -11.91 -12.34 -6.96
CA GLY A 111 -11.87 -12.36 -8.42
C GLY A 111 -11.04 -11.23 -9.06
N ILE A 112 -10.57 -10.24 -8.26
CA ILE A 112 -9.68 -9.18 -8.76
C ILE A 112 -8.31 -9.25 -8.09
N THR A 113 -8.24 -9.10 -6.76
CA THR A 113 -6.96 -9.09 -6.03
C THR A 113 -6.61 -10.45 -5.44
N PHE A 114 -7.60 -11.27 -5.18
CA PHE A 114 -7.43 -12.64 -4.69
C PHE A 114 -8.64 -13.50 -5.03
N ARG A 115 -8.53 -14.81 -4.80
CA ARG A 115 -9.61 -15.78 -4.80
C ARG A 115 -9.41 -16.81 -3.70
N TYR A 116 -10.44 -17.55 -3.37
CA TYR A 116 -10.30 -18.72 -2.49
C TYR A 116 -10.19 -20.02 -3.30
N THR A 117 -9.41 -20.99 -2.78
CA THR A 117 -9.44 -22.38 -3.25
C THR A 117 -10.74 -23.06 -2.76
N ALA A 118 -10.97 -24.30 -3.20
CA ALA A 118 -12.10 -25.11 -2.70
C ALA A 118 -12.02 -25.37 -1.18
N GLU A 119 -10.81 -25.37 -0.63
CA GLU A 119 -10.52 -25.57 0.80
C GLU A 119 -10.57 -24.27 1.60
N GLY A 120 -10.91 -23.14 0.97
CA GLY A 120 -11.02 -21.84 1.64
C GLY A 120 -9.69 -21.09 1.82
N THR A 121 -8.60 -21.53 1.20
CA THR A 121 -7.30 -20.84 1.27
C THR A 121 -7.26 -19.67 0.28
N PRO A 122 -6.84 -18.45 0.69
CA PRO A 122 -6.70 -17.35 -0.24
C PRO A 122 -5.51 -17.57 -1.18
N VAL A 123 -5.68 -17.17 -2.45
CA VAL A 123 -4.67 -17.19 -3.50
C VAL A 123 -4.67 -15.82 -4.17
N GLY A 124 -3.51 -15.15 -4.18
CA GLY A 124 -3.37 -13.82 -4.77
C GLY A 124 -3.45 -13.82 -6.29
N LEU A 125 -4.00 -12.76 -6.82
CA LEU A 125 -4.16 -12.52 -8.25
C LEU A 125 -3.43 -11.26 -8.72
N CYS A 126 -2.70 -10.58 -7.83
CA CYS A 126 -1.98 -9.35 -8.16
C CYS A 126 -0.71 -9.65 -8.96
N ARG A 127 -0.39 -8.75 -9.89
CA ARG A 127 0.78 -8.85 -10.77
C ARG A 127 2.08 -8.53 -10.04
N ALA A 128 2.05 -7.55 -9.12
CA ALA A 128 3.20 -7.10 -8.36
C ALA A 128 3.90 -8.27 -7.65
N LYS A 129 5.24 -8.24 -7.67
CA LYS A 129 6.08 -9.21 -6.95
C LYS A 129 6.69 -8.61 -5.69
N ARG A 130 6.70 -7.27 -5.61
CA ARG A 130 7.25 -6.52 -4.49
C ARG A 130 6.26 -5.48 -3.97
N LEU A 131 6.24 -5.33 -2.64
CA LEU A 131 5.60 -4.24 -1.93
C LEU A 131 6.62 -3.63 -0.97
N THR A 132 6.88 -2.33 -1.11
CA THR A 132 7.72 -1.57 -0.18
C THR A 132 6.85 -0.68 0.69
N TYR A 133 6.90 -0.91 2.00
CA TYR A 133 6.20 -0.12 2.99
C TYR A 133 7.15 0.89 3.63
N VAL A 134 6.82 2.17 3.52
CA VAL A 134 7.62 3.29 4.04
C VAL A 134 6.87 3.93 5.21
N MET A 135 7.53 4.02 6.37
CA MET A 135 6.92 4.61 7.56
C MET A 135 7.88 5.49 8.36
N THR A 136 7.33 6.43 9.09
CA THR A 136 8.04 7.17 10.13
C THR A 136 7.23 7.16 11.42
N CYS A 137 7.93 7.12 12.56
CA CYS A 137 7.35 7.12 13.88
C CYS A 137 8.03 8.16 14.78
N GLY A 138 7.24 8.89 15.58
CA GLY A 138 7.76 9.82 16.57
C GLY A 138 8.52 9.12 17.70
N GLY A 139 7.96 8.04 18.24
CA GLY A 139 8.59 7.21 19.25
C GLY A 139 9.48 6.11 18.68
N THR A 140 10.08 5.30 19.60
CA THR A 140 10.91 4.14 19.23
C THR A 140 10.18 2.80 19.42
N PHE A 141 9.04 2.81 20.11
CA PHE A 141 8.24 1.60 20.34
C PHE A 141 7.37 1.32 19.10
N VAL A 142 7.81 0.39 18.28
CA VAL A 142 7.15 0.00 17.03
C VAL A 142 7.11 -1.53 16.94
N PRO A 143 6.11 -2.18 17.59
CA PRO A 143 5.89 -3.61 17.45
C PRO A 143 5.66 -4.00 15.98
N GLU A 144 6.29 -5.09 15.54
CA GLU A 144 6.22 -5.49 14.12
C GLU A 144 4.87 -6.10 13.73
N ASP A 145 4.13 -6.66 14.68
CA ASP A 145 2.83 -7.32 14.44
C ASP A 145 1.73 -6.36 14.00
N TYR A 146 1.89 -5.08 14.31
CA TYR A 146 0.94 -4.03 13.95
C TYR A 146 1.45 -3.20 12.77
N GLY A 147 0.61 -2.40 12.18
CA GLY A 147 1.01 -1.54 11.06
C GLY A 147 1.63 -2.34 9.91
N PHE A 148 2.96 -2.43 9.86
CA PHE A 148 3.68 -3.15 8.83
C PHE A 148 3.33 -4.64 8.78
N GLY A 149 3.24 -5.32 9.92
CA GLY A 149 2.91 -6.75 9.98
C GLY A 149 1.55 -7.06 9.37
N TYR A 150 0.55 -6.21 9.61
CA TYR A 150 -0.75 -6.32 8.96
C TYR A 150 -0.65 -6.22 7.43
N VAL A 151 0.08 -5.21 6.92
CA VAL A 151 0.26 -5.01 5.47
C VAL A 151 1.04 -6.16 4.85
N LYS A 152 2.10 -6.64 5.52
CA LYS A 152 2.88 -7.80 5.10
C LYS A 152 2.02 -9.06 5.00
N THR A 153 1.17 -9.30 6.00
CA THR A 153 0.28 -10.47 6.02
C THR A 153 -0.73 -10.40 4.88
N LEU A 154 -1.37 -9.23 4.64
CA LEU A 154 -2.24 -9.05 3.48
C LEU A 154 -1.52 -9.28 2.16
N ALA A 155 -0.34 -8.68 1.99
CA ALA A 155 0.44 -8.79 0.75
C ALA A 155 0.78 -10.26 0.43
N GLN A 156 1.25 -11.00 1.41
CA GLN A 156 1.69 -12.38 1.22
C GLN A 156 0.51 -13.36 1.11
N SER A 157 -0.51 -13.22 1.97
CA SER A 157 -1.60 -14.19 2.05
C SER A 157 -2.71 -13.94 1.04
N PHE A 158 -3.04 -12.65 0.77
CA PHE A 158 -4.17 -12.30 -0.09
C PHE A 158 -3.74 -11.86 -1.48
N TYR A 159 -2.65 -11.09 -1.62
CA TYR A 159 -2.28 -10.53 -2.92
C TYR A 159 -1.25 -11.35 -3.68
N GLY A 160 -0.59 -12.32 -3.02
CA GLY A 160 0.44 -13.17 -3.63
C GLY A 160 1.77 -12.44 -3.84
N ILE A 161 2.01 -11.37 -3.08
CA ILE A 161 3.22 -10.56 -3.13
C ILE A 161 4.20 -11.07 -2.08
N SER A 162 5.22 -11.81 -2.48
CA SER A 162 6.15 -12.47 -1.56
C SER A 162 7.27 -11.56 -1.02
N ASP A 163 7.79 -10.63 -1.84
CA ASP A 163 8.85 -9.69 -1.45
C ASP A 163 8.23 -8.45 -0.80
N VAL A 164 8.16 -8.42 0.53
CA VAL A 164 7.59 -7.30 1.28
C VAL A 164 8.69 -6.65 2.13
N ARG A 165 9.00 -5.41 1.83
CA ARG A 165 10.10 -4.64 2.42
C ARG A 165 9.62 -3.52 3.30
N LEU A 166 10.40 -3.19 4.33
CA LEU A 166 10.14 -2.09 5.26
C LEU A 166 11.27 -1.07 5.20
N ILE A 167 10.91 0.18 4.91
CA ILE A 167 11.74 1.36 5.10
C ILE A 167 11.17 2.14 6.28
N LYS A 168 11.99 2.39 7.33
CA LYS A 168 11.49 3.09 8.52
C LYS A 168 12.50 4.09 9.08
N ALA A 169 11.99 5.19 9.65
CA ALA A 169 12.71 6.07 10.54
C ALA A 169 11.88 6.25 11.82
N VAL A 170 12.49 6.04 12.97
CA VAL A 170 11.82 6.04 14.29
C VAL A 170 12.53 7.00 15.25
N GLY A 171 11.85 7.42 16.32
CA GLY A 171 12.42 8.33 17.31
C GLY A 171 12.44 9.79 16.88
N LEU A 172 11.58 10.17 15.93
CA LEU A 172 11.61 11.51 15.32
C LEU A 172 11.00 12.63 16.18
N ASP A 173 10.31 12.27 17.27
CA ASP A 173 9.69 13.22 18.21
C ASP A 173 10.21 12.98 19.66
N ILE A 174 11.34 12.29 19.81
CA ILE A 174 12.03 12.16 21.11
C ILE A 174 12.71 13.50 21.43
N ASP A 175 12.66 13.91 22.69
CA ASP A 175 13.34 15.11 23.16
C ASP A 175 14.83 15.05 22.81
N ASP A 176 15.37 16.15 22.32
CA ASP A 176 16.77 16.32 21.88
C ASP A 176 17.19 15.43 20.69
N ALA A 177 16.26 14.76 19.99
CA ALA A 177 16.58 13.99 18.81
C ALA A 177 16.94 14.91 17.62
N ASP A 178 18.07 14.65 16.97
CA ASP A 178 18.38 15.25 15.67
C ASP A 178 17.55 14.56 14.58
N THR A 179 16.30 15.04 14.41
CA THR A 179 15.36 14.54 13.43
C THR A 179 15.92 14.54 12.01
N GLU A 180 16.71 15.56 11.64
CA GLU A 180 17.33 15.65 10.31
C GLU A 180 18.44 14.62 10.13
N ALA A 181 19.24 14.35 11.17
CA ALA A 181 20.24 13.28 11.10
C ALA A 181 19.60 11.90 10.96
N ILE A 182 18.50 11.64 11.69
CA ILE A 182 17.76 10.37 11.60
C ILE A 182 17.20 10.19 10.19
N LEU A 183 16.59 11.22 9.60
CA LEU A 183 16.02 11.17 8.25
C LEU A 183 17.11 10.99 7.19
N ARG A 184 18.21 11.75 7.27
CA ARG A 184 19.36 11.60 6.36
C ARG A 184 19.93 10.18 6.40
N LYS A 185 20.12 9.61 7.59
CA LYS A 185 20.56 8.21 7.72
C LYS A 185 19.63 7.22 7.00
N ALA A 186 18.31 7.41 7.13
CA ALA A 186 17.34 6.56 6.44
C ALA A 186 17.38 6.77 4.90
N GLU A 187 17.57 8.01 4.44
CA GLU A 187 17.75 8.31 3.01
C GLU A 187 19.04 7.70 2.46
N ASP A 188 20.15 7.76 3.21
CA ASP A 188 21.42 7.14 2.81
C ASP A 188 21.27 5.62 2.70
N GLN A 189 20.60 4.98 3.67
CA GLN A 189 20.27 3.55 3.58
C GLN A 189 19.43 3.20 2.33
N ILE A 190 18.50 4.08 1.94
CA ILE A 190 17.74 3.92 0.69
C ILE A 190 18.69 4.01 -0.51
N ARG A 191 19.60 4.99 -0.54
CA ARG A 191 20.52 5.19 -1.65
C ARG A 191 21.52 4.03 -1.83
N ASP A 192 21.92 3.41 -0.73
CA ASP A 192 22.93 2.36 -0.71
C ASP A 192 22.36 0.97 -1.05
N ASN A 193 21.05 0.75 -0.77
CA ASN A 193 20.44 -0.58 -0.87
C ASN A 193 19.46 -0.73 -2.05
N TYR A 194 19.14 0.36 -2.73
CA TYR A 194 18.20 0.40 -3.85
C TYR A 194 18.71 1.28 -4.99
#